data_215089aaa1ce0ba534c45800d5a342f4
#
_entry.id   215089aaa1ce0ba534c45800d5a342f4
#
_cell.length_a   1.000
_cell.length_b   1.000
_cell.length_c   1.000
_cell.angle_alpha   90.00
_cell.angle_beta   90.00
_cell.angle_gamma   90.00
#
_symmetry.space_group_name_H-M   'P 1'
#
loop_
_entity.id
_entity.type
_entity.pdbx_description
1 polymer ?
#
loop_
_entity_poly.entity_id
_entity_poly.type
_entity_poly.pdbx_seq_one_letter_code
_entity_poly.pdbx_strand_id
1 'polypeptide(L)'
;MRNFVEELRWRGMIQDIMPETEQHLLEGLRAAYVGIDPTADSLHIGHLVGVMMLRHFQNCGHKPYALVGGATGMIGDPSGKSTERNLLTEEALAHNIAGIQKQLAKFLDFESTASNRAELVNNYDWMKGFSFLSFIRDIGKHITVNYMMAKDSVKKRFDPNENTEGMSFTEFSYQLLQGFDFLHLYQEKGVTLQMGGSDQWGNITTGTELIRRKASGKAYALTCPLITKADGTKFGKSEGGNVWLDPEKTSPYKFYQYWINTSDTDAQRYIKIFTMLPKEEIETLTAEHLQTPHLRILQNKLAEELTLLVHGKEEWEKAVQTSGILFGNSTSEDLKKLDAKTFLEVFDGVPQAEIALDDLKNGLDMIAALSAKTGFIKSNSEARRALGENSISVNKEKVTEGYCLSEKDLLNQRFILLQRGKKNYFLIIVK
;
A
#
# COMPACT_ATOMS: atom_id res chain seq x y z
N MET A 1 11.14 27.00 9.56
CA MET A 1 11.34 25.73 8.80
C MET A 1 11.68 24.66 9.84
N ARG A 2 11.05 23.49 9.79
CA ARG A 2 11.35 22.36 10.70
C ARG A 2 12.53 21.58 10.13
N ASN A 3 13.34 20.96 11.00
CA ASN A 3 14.44 20.12 10.54
C ASN A 3 13.90 18.79 10.00
N PHE A 4 13.91 18.65 8.69
CA PHE A 4 13.41 17.47 7.97
C PHE A 4 14.21 16.20 8.31
N VAL A 5 15.54 16.30 8.43
CA VAL A 5 16.38 15.13 8.72
C VAL A 5 16.14 14.62 10.14
N GLU A 6 15.98 15.50 11.11
CA GLU A 6 15.59 15.11 12.49
C GLU A 6 14.20 14.46 12.53
N GLU A 7 13.24 15.01 11.79
CA GLU A 7 11.90 14.43 11.67
C GLU A 7 11.96 13.00 11.13
N LEU A 8 12.67 12.78 10.02
CA LEU A 8 12.81 11.43 9.47
C LEU A 8 13.62 10.49 10.37
N ARG A 9 14.66 11.00 11.04
CA ARG A 9 15.48 10.19 11.96
C ARG A 9 14.64 9.69 13.14
N TRP A 10 13.85 10.56 13.73
CA TRP A 10 12.94 10.18 14.80
C TRP A 10 11.89 9.15 14.35
N ARG A 11 11.38 9.28 13.12
CA ARG A 11 10.41 8.34 12.53
C ARG A 11 11.03 7.00 12.11
N GLY A 12 12.35 6.87 12.13
CA GLY A 12 13.05 5.68 11.66
C GLY A 12 13.03 5.55 10.13
N MET A 13 12.97 6.67 9.42
CA MET A 13 12.86 6.75 7.95
C MET A 13 14.20 7.10 7.28
N ILE A 14 15.33 6.96 7.94
CA ILE A 14 16.66 7.16 7.33
C ILE A 14 17.43 5.84 7.38
N GLN A 15 17.84 5.36 6.21
CA GLN A 15 18.79 4.26 6.04
C GLN A 15 20.17 4.82 5.70
N ASP A 16 20.27 5.54 4.58
CA ASP A 16 21.49 6.16 4.12
C ASP A 16 21.25 7.64 3.84
N ILE A 17 22.21 8.46 4.16
CA ILE A 17 22.20 9.91 3.92
C ILE A 17 23.59 10.40 3.55
N MET A 18 23.69 11.19 2.49
CA MET A 18 24.98 11.80 2.13
C MET A 18 25.41 12.85 3.16
N PRO A 19 26.72 12.98 3.41
CA PRO A 19 27.25 14.03 4.28
C PRO A 19 26.73 15.42 3.88
N GLU A 20 26.55 16.30 4.85
CA GLU A 20 26.12 17.70 4.70
C GLU A 20 24.66 17.88 4.20
N THR A 21 23.90 16.79 3.95
CA THR A 21 22.48 16.90 3.53
C THR A 21 21.65 17.72 4.53
N GLU A 22 21.79 17.44 5.82
CA GLU A 22 21.06 18.14 6.87
C GLU A 22 21.39 19.63 6.89
N GLN A 23 22.68 19.97 6.84
CA GLN A 23 23.12 21.36 6.82
C GLN A 23 22.58 22.09 5.59
N HIS A 24 22.65 21.47 4.40
CA HIS A 24 22.12 22.02 3.15
C HIS A 24 20.61 22.34 3.26
N LEU A 25 19.84 21.45 3.87
CA LEU A 25 18.39 21.65 4.05
C LEU A 25 18.06 22.76 5.05
N LEU A 26 18.91 22.98 6.05
CA LEU A 26 18.73 24.06 7.04
C LEU A 26 19.02 25.46 6.48
N GLU A 27 19.76 25.59 5.38
CA GLU A 27 20.10 26.88 4.78
C GLU A 27 18.91 27.62 4.14
N GLY A 28 17.77 26.94 3.91
CA GLY A 28 16.58 27.56 3.34
C GLY A 28 15.66 26.57 2.63
N LEU A 29 14.69 27.09 1.88
CA LEU A 29 13.81 26.26 1.07
C LEU A 29 14.65 25.51 0.02
N ARG A 30 14.52 24.20 -0.02
CA ARG A 30 15.15 23.32 -0.99
C ARG A 30 14.10 22.48 -1.72
N ALA A 31 14.50 21.96 -2.87
CA ALA A 31 13.67 21.07 -3.67
C ALA A 31 14.23 19.64 -3.63
N ALA A 32 13.32 18.67 -3.48
CA ALA A 32 13.64 17.25 -3.56
C ALA A 32 12.62 16.48 -4.39
N TYR A 33 12.99 15.29 -4.85
CA TYR A 33 12.06 14.43 -5.54
C TYR A 33 12.13 12.95 -5.10
N VAL A 34 11.03 12.26 -5.35
CA VAL A 34 10.93 10.80 -5.34
C VAL A 34 10.37 10.36 -6.69
N GLY A 35 11.00 9.35 -7.30
CA GLY A 35 10.52 8.73 -8.54
C GLY A 35 9.58 7.55 -8.25
N ILE A 36 8.52 7.44 -9.04
CA ILE A 36 7.52 6.38 -8.97
C ILE A 36 7.29 5.86 -10.39
N ASP A 37 7.72 4.63 -10.67
CA ASP A 37 7.43 3.98 -11.95
C ASP A 37 5.97 3.50 -11.99
N PRO A 38 5.20 3.88 -13.03
CA PRO A 38 3.78 3.60 -13.13
C PRO A 38 3.50 2.16 -13.60
N THR A 39 3.90 1.17 -12.79
CA THR A 39 3.73 -0.26 -13.08
C THR A 39 2.28 -0.75 -12.98
N ALA A 40 1.39 0.07 -12.44
CA ALA A 40 -0.06 -0.13 -12.37
C ALA A 40 -0.76 1.24 -12.32
N ASP A 41 -2.06 1.25 -12.59
CA ASP A 41 -2.94 2.42 -12.54
C ASP A 41 -3.27 2.91 -11.11
N SER A 42 -2.71 2.26 -10.09
CA SER A 42 -2.86 2.60 -8.68
C SER A 42 -1.55 2.45 -7.93
N LEU A 43 -1.36 3.29 -6.93
CA LEU A 43 -0.39 3.08 -5.87
C LEU A 43 -0.89 1.95 -4.94
N HIS A 44 0.04 1.23 -4.34
CA HIS A 44 -0.21 0.34 -3.21
C HIS A 44 0.54 0.83 -1.98
N ILE A 45 0.23 0.30 -0.80
CA ILE A 45 0.81 0.80 0.46
C ILE A 45 2.35 0.73 0.51
N GLY A 46 2.99 -0.12 -0.29
CA GLY A 46 4.46 -0.12 -0.43
C GLY A 46 5.02 1.18 -0.99
N HIS A 47 4.28 1.89 -1.84
CA HIS A 47 4.69 3.20 -2.36
C HIS A 47 4.52 4.32 -1.34
N LEU A 48 3.68 4.11 -0.31
CA LEU A 48 3.40 5.16 0.69
C LEU A 48 4.65 5.65 1.41
N VAL A 49 5.68 4.83 1.57
CA VAL A 49 6.92 5.27 2.23
C VAL A 49 7.53 6.46 1.50
N GLY A 50 7.72 6.34 0.18
CA GLY A 50 8.23 7.44 -0.64
C GLY A 50 7.30 8.65 -0.68
N VAL A 51 5.99 8.42 -0.75
CA VAL A 51 4.98 9.49 -0.73
C VAL A 51 5.00 10.22 0.62
N MET A 52 5.11 9.49 1.74
CA MET A 52 5.21 10.10 3.06
C MET A 52 6.51 10.88 3.26
N MET A 53 7.64 10.45 2.66
CA MET A 53 8.86 11.25 2.65
C MET A 53 8.62 12.62 1.99
N LEU A 54 7.97 12.65 0.82
CA LEU A 54 7.61 13.91 0.14
C LEU A 54 6.66 14.76 0.98
N ARG A 55 5.67 14.13 1.64
CA ARG A 55 4.72 14.83 2.51
C ARG A 55 5.41 15.45 3.73
N HIS A 56 6.28 14.72 4.41
CA HIS A 56 7.10 15.27 5.50
C HIS A 56 8.01 16.40 5.02
N PHE A 57 8.60 16.26 3.82
CA PHE A 57 9.43 17.28 3.21
C PHE A 57 8.65 18.58 2.97
N GLN A 58 7.44 18.47 2.41
CA GLN A 58 6.54 19.61 2.22
C GLN A 58 6.15 20.26 3.56
N ASN A 59 5.79 19.46 4.56
CA ASN A 59 5.42 19.95 5.88
C ASN A 59 6.56 20.61 6.65
N CYS A 60 7.82 20.27 6.33
CA CYS A 60 8.99 20.95 6.86
C CYS A 60 9.30 22.28 6.15
N GLY A 61 8.53 22.66 5.13
CA GLY A 61 8.64 23.91 4.40
C GLY A 61 9.48 23.83 3.13
N HIS A 62 9.80 22.64 2.66
CA HIS A 62 10.55 22.39 1.44
C HIS A 62 9.64 22.04 0.25
N LYS A 63 10.13 22.13 -0.97
CA LYS A 63 9.37 21.92 -2.20
C LYS A 63 9.54 20.50 -2.74
N PRO A 64 8.51 19.62 -2.66
CA PRO A 64 8.56 18.28 -3.21
C PRO A 64 8.21 18.25 -4.69
N TYR A 65 8.92 17.42 -5.44
CA TYR A 65 8.57 16.97 -6.79
C TYR A 65 8.19 15.49 -6.74
N ALA A 66 7.01 15.15 -7.24
CA ALA A 66 6.64 13.77 -7.50
C ALA A 66 6.95 13.45 -8.97
N LEU A 67 7.97 12.65 -9.21
CA LEU A 67 8.32 12.23 -10.56
C LEU A 67 7.59 10.93 -10.90
N VAL A 68 6.81 10.94 -11.98
CA VAL A 68 6.22 9.72 -12.53
C VAL A 68 7.09 9.26 -13.70
N GLY A 69 7.51 8.00 -13.64
CA GLY A 69 8.45 7.40 -14.58
C GLY A 69 7.82 6.97 -15.89
N GLY A 70 7.32 7.90 -16.72
CA GLY A 70 6.78 7.56 -18.03
C GLY A 70 7.82 6.94 -18.96
N ALA A 71 9.06 7.43 -18.94
CA ALA A 71 10.16 6.82 -19.71
C ALA A 71 10.80 5.63 -18.99
N THR A 72 11.11 5.75 -17.71
CA THR A 72 11.72 4.67 -16.92
C THR A 72 10.79 3.48 -16.73
N GLY A 73 9.48 3.69 -16.69
CA GLY A 73 8.48 2.62 -16.67
C GLY A 73 8.45 1.77 -17.94
N MET A 74 8.92 2.29 -19.09
CA MET A 74 9.09 1.51 -20.33
C MET A 74 10.30 0.57 -20.25
N ILE A 75 11.27 0.87 -19.39
CA ILE A 75 12.53 0.11 -19.25
C ILE A 75 12.42 -0.89 -18.10
N GLY A 76 11.90 -0.43 -16.94
CA GLY A 76 11.75 -1.22 -15.72
C GLY A 76 13.01 -1.23 -14.84
N ASP A 77 12.85 -0.79 -13.60
CA ASP A 77 13.92 -0.76 -12.61
C ASP A 77 14.36 -2.17 -12.21
N PRO A 78 15.64 -2.54 -12.37
CA PRO A 78 16.18 -3.82 -11.95
C PRO A 78 16.46 -3.92 -10.44
N SER A 79 16.42 -2.81 -9.70
CA SER A 79 16.76 -2.76 -8.28
C SER A 79 15.88 -3.69 -7.45
N GLY A 80 16.50 -4.57 -6.65
CA GLY A 80 15.80 -5.54 -5.81
C GLY A 80 15.05 -6.65 -6.57
N LYS A 81 15.35 -6.87 -7.86
CA LYS A 81 14.74 -7.89 -8.72
C LYS A 81 15.77 -8.92 -9.19
N SER A 82 15.30 -10.15 -9.36
CA SER A 82 16.09 -11.29 -9.91
C SER A 82 15.80 -11.56 -11.39
N THR A 83 14.69 -11.05 -11.93
CA THR A 83 14.22 -11.27 -13.30
C THR A 83 13.85 -9.95 -13.98
N GLU A 84 13.93 -9.92 -15.31
CA GLU A 84 13.54 -8.76 -16.12
C GLU A 84 12.02 -8.49 -16.02
N ARG A 85 11.62 -7.22 -16.13
CA ARG A 85 10.21 -6.82 -16.09
C ARG A 85 9.57 -6.92 -17.47
N ASN A 86 8.27 -7.22 -17.50
CA ASN A 86 7.46 -7.06 -18.71
C ASN A 86 7.35 -5.57 -19.04
N LEU A 87 7.62 -5.23 -20.29
CA LEU A 87 7.52 -3.87 -20.80
C LEU A 87 6.04 -3.49 -20.99
N LEU A 88 5.68 -2.25 -20.60
CA LEU A 88 4.35 -1.70 -20.77
C LEU A 88 4.25 -0.90 -22.08
N THR A 89 3.06 -0.86 -22.68
CA THR A 89 2.78 0.00 -23.84
C THR A 89 2.61 1.46 -23.42
N GLU A 90 2.76 2.40 -24.36
CA GLU A 90 2.57 3.84 -24.10
C GLU A 90 1.16 4.16 -23.58
N GLU A 91 0.13 3.49 -24.12
CA GLU A 91 -1.26 3.66 -23.69
C GLU A 91 -1.47 3.19 -22.25
N ALA A 92 -0.91 2.01 -21.91
CA ALA A 92 -0.97 1.49 -20.54
C ALA A 92 -0.27 2.41 -19.55
N LEU A 93 0.90 2.95 -19.94
CA LEU A 93 1.64 3.91 -19.12
C LEU A 93 0.86 5.21 -18.91
N ALA A 94 0.25 5.77 -19.97
CA ALA A 94 -0.56 6.98 -19.87
C ALA A 94 -1.76 6.78 -18.93
N HIS A 95 -2.43 5.62 -19.02
CA HIS A 95 -3.52 5.26 -18.12
C HIS A 95 -3.05 5.16 -16.66
N ASN A 96 -1.94 4.47 -16.42
CA ASN A 96 -1.37 4.30 -15.09
C ASN A 96 -0.93 5.64 -14.47
N ILE A 97 -0.31 6.51 -15.25
CA ILE A 97 0.11 7.84 -14.80
C ILE A 97 -1.08 8.67 -14.31
N ALA A 98 -2.19 8.67 -15.05
CA ALA A 98 -3.39 9.41 -14.66
C ALA A 98 -3.99 8.90 -13.33
N GLY A 99 -3.99 7.60 -13.10
CA GLY A 99 -4.44 6.98 -11.85
C GLY A 99 -3.56 7.39 -10.66
N ILE A 100 -2.23 7.30 -10.82
CA ILE A 100 -1.25 7.68 -9.79
C ILE A 100 -1.34 9.18 -9.44
N GLN A 101 -1.44 10.04 -10.44
CA GLN A 101 -1.56 11.50 -10.24
C GLN A 101 -2.74 11.86 -9.35
N LYS A 102 -3.91 11.27 -9.63
CA LYS A 102 -5.13 11.47 -8.83
C LYS A 102 -4.96 11.05 -7.36
N GLN A 103 -4.19 9.99 -7.13
CA GLN A 103 -3.94 9.51 -5.78
C GLN A 103 -2.92 10.37 -5.03
N LEU A 104 -1.85 10.82 -5.68
CA LEU A 104 -0.84 11.69 -5.07
C LEU A 104 -1.42 13.01 -4.56
N ALA A 105 -2.46 13.54 -5.21
CA ALA A 105 -3.16 14.74 -4.78
C ALA A 105 -3.82 14.63 -3.38
N LYS A 106 -4.02 13.40 -2.87
CA LYS A 106 -4.50 13.19 -1.49
C LYS A 106 -3.41 13.41 -0.43
N PHE A 107 -2.16 13.33 -0.82
CA PHE A 107 -1.02 13.37 0.10
C PHE A 107 -0.25 14.69 0.05
N LEU A 108 -0.18 15.32 -1.10
CA LEU A 108 0.63 16.50 -1.37
C LEU A 108 -0.24 17.66 -1.82
N ASP A 109 0.12 18.85 -1.39
CA ASP A 109 -0.52 20.07 -1.85
C ASP A 109 0.09 20.51 -3.19
N PHE A 110 -0.68 20.33 -4.27
CA PHE A 110 -0.34 20.76 -5.63
C PHE A 110 -1.01 22.07 -6.04
N GLU A 111 -1.97 22.56 -5.26
CA GLU A 111 -2.90 23.61 -5.71
C GLU A 111 -2.66 24.98 -5.05
N SER A 112 -2.07 25.00 -3.87
CA SER A 112 -1.86 26.26 -3.14
C SER A 112 -0.88 27.18 -3.86
N THR A 113 -0.86 28.45 -3.45
CA THR A 113 0.10 29.45 -3.94
C THR A 113 1.40 29.49 -3.12
N ALA A 114 1.59 28.55 -2.20
CA ALA A 114 2.78 28.47 -1.36
C ALA A 114 4.04 28.20 -2.18
N SER A 115 5.17 28.78 -1.77
CA SER A 115 6.46 28.60 -2.46
C SER A 115 6.95 27.14 -2.45
N ASN A 116 6.47 26.34 -1.50
CA ASN A 116 6.75 24.91 -1.37
C ASN A 116 5.60 24.02 -1.90
N ARG A 117 4.73 24.55 -2.74
CA ARG A 117 3.74 23.75 -3.46
C ARG A 117 4.41 22.62 -4.22
N ALA A 118 3.85 21.41 -4.13
CA ALA A 118 4.32 20.26 -4.87
C ALA A 118 4.19 20.43 -6.38
N GLU A 119 5.05 19.80 -7.14
CA GLU A 119 4.90 19.67 -8.59
C GLU A 119 4.96 18.18 -8.99
N LEU A 120 4.07 17.81 -9.93
CA LEU A 120 4.14 16.54 -10.62
C LEU A 120 4.95 16.72 -11.91
N VAL A 121 5.89 15.82 -12.16
CA VAL A 121 6.71 15.81 -13.39
C VAL A 121 6.74 14.41 -13.98
N ASN A 122 6.82 14.34 -15.30
CA ASN A 122 6.92 13.07 -16.04
C ASN A 122 8.24 13.03 -16.81
N ASN A 123 9.09 12.06 -16.53
CA ASN A 123 10.39 11.98 -17.20
C ASN A 123 10.30 11.67 -18.70
N TYR A 124 9.16 11.20 -19.19
CA TYR A 124 8.94 11.07 -20.63
C TYR A 124 9.04 12.42 -21.36
N ASP A 125 8.68 13.52 -20.72
CA ASP A 125 8.66 14.86 -21.35
C ASP A 125 10.05 15.32 -21.81
N TRP A 126 11.09 14.98 -21.07
CA TRP A 126 12.48 15.31 -21.45
C TRP A 126 13.22 14.15 -22.10
N MET A 127 12.84 12.90 -21.84
CA MET A 127 13.51 11.73 -22.44
C MET A 127 13.13 11.51 -23.89
N LYS A 128 11.89 11.72 -24.28
CA LYS A 128 11.36 11.48 -25.66
C LYS A 128 12.11 12.24 -26.76
N GLY A 129 12.74 13.36 -26.39
CA GLY A 129 13.50 14.18 -27.34
C GLY A 129 14.95 13.69 -27.58
N PHE A 130 15.45 12.72 -26.81
CA PHE A 130 16.79 12.20 -27.00
C PHE A 130 16.83 11.07 -28.01
N SER A 131 17.73 11.22 -29.02
CA SER A 131 18.14 10.04 -29.78
C SER A 131 19.10 9.19 -28.97
N PHE A 132 19.17 7.89 -29.27
CA PHE A 132 20.12 6.99 -28.64
C PHE A 132 21.57 7.48 -28.72
N LEU A 133 21.98 7.99 -29.88
CA LEU A 133 23.34 8.54 -30.09
C LEU A 133 23.58 9.78 -29.25
N SER A 134 22.60 10.68 -29.14
CA SER A 134 22.70 11.89 -28.32
C SER A 134 22.86 11.52 -26.85
N PHE A 135 22.04 10.57 -26.36
CA PHE A 135 22.08 10.15 -24.98
C PHE A 135 23.44 9.53 -24.59
N ILE A 136 23.95 8.60 -25.42
CA ILE A 136 25.30 8.01 -25.18
C ILE A 136 26.39 9.06 -25.21
N ARG A 137 26.39 9.96 -26.21
CA ARG A 137 27.40 11.00 -26.36
C ARG A 137 27.36 12.01 -25.21
N ASP A 138 26.20 12.47 -24.81
CA ASP A 138 26.06 13.63 -23.94
C ASP A 138 25.90 13.27 -22.46
N ILE A 139 25.42 12.05 -22.17
CA ILE A 139 25.21 11.54 -20.83
C ILE A 139 26.12 10.34 -20.53
N GLY A 140 26.09 9.31 -21.36
CA GLY A 140 26.82 8.05 -21.12
C GLY A 140 28.31 8.23 -20.90
N LYS A 141 28.97 9.14 -21.62
CA LYS A 141 30.44 9.40 -21.48
C LYS A 141 30.84 9.89 -20.07
N HIS A 142 29.94 10.42 -19.28
CA HIS A 142 30.28 10.98 -17.97
C HIS A 142 30.27 9.93 -16.84
N ILE A 143 29.71 8.73 -17.07
CA ILE A 143 29.68 7.64 -16.10
C ILE A 143 30.45 6.45 -16.69
N THR A 144 31.44 5.96 -15.97
CA THR A 144 32.24 4.82 -16.45
C THR A 144 31.53 3.50 -16.21
N VAL A 145 31.76 2.51 -17.08
CA VAL A 145 31.24 1.15 -16.91
C VAL A 145 31.69 0.56 -15.56
N ASN A 146 32.93 0.79 -15.15
CA ASN A 146 33.41 0.30 -13.83
C ASN A 146 32.61 0.89 -12.67
N TYR A 147 32.20 2.17 -12.75
CA TYR A 147 31.35 2.79 -11.74
C TYR A 147 29.97 2.13 -11.69
N MET A 148 29.38 1.85 -12.86
CA MET A 148 28.10 1.20 -12.97
C MET A 148 28.14 -0.25 -12.45
N MET A 149 29.18 -1.01 -12.81
CA MET A 149 29.39 -2.39 -12.35
C MET A 149 29.64 -2.50 -10.84
N ALA A 150 30.11 -1.44 -10.21
CA ALA A 150 30.38 -1.41 -8.78
C ALA A 150 29.10 -1.31 -7.91
N LYS A 151 27.94 -1.05 -8.50
CA LYS A 151 26.66 -0.95 -7.78
C LYS A 151 26.21 -2.32 -7.28
N ASP A 152 25.67 -2.39 -6.06
CA ASP A 152 25.25 -3.65 -5.44
C ASP A 152 24.13 -4.36 -6.22
N SER A 153 23.19 -3.59 -6.79
CA SER A 153 22.14 -4.12 -7.65
C SER A 153 22.68 -4.82 -8.91
N VAL A 154 23.80 -4.32 -9.45
CA VAL A 154 24.48 -4.90 -10.60
C VAL A 154 25.31 -6.11 -10.17
N LYS A 155 26.16 -5.96 -9.12
CA LYS A 155 27.01 -7.04 -8.63
C LYS A 155 26.23 -8.32 -8.33
N LYS A 156 25.08 -8.20 -7.65
CA LYS A 156 24.22 -9.35 -7.32
C LYS A 156 23.75 -10.13 -8.55
N ARG A 157 23.53 -9.47 -9.68
CA ARG A 157 23.07 -10.11 -10.93
C ARG A 157 24.20 -10.84 -11.66
N PHE A 158 25.46 -10.56 -11.32
CA PHE A 158 26.64 -11.22 -11.88
C PHE A 158 27.34 -12.17 -10.89
N ASP A 159 26.83 -12.34 -9.68
CA ASP A 159 27.38 -13.28 -8.70
C ASP A 159 26.97 -14.71 -9.10
N PRO A 160 27.96 -15.59 -9.38
CA PRO A 160 27.67 -16.99 -9.76
C PRO A 160 26.98 -17.81 -8.65
N ASN A 161 27.01 -17.34 -7.40
CA ASN A 161 26.38 -18.01 -6.27
C ASN A 161 24.89 -17.63 -6.08
N GLU A 162 24.44 -16.56 -6.74
CA GLU A 162 23.06 -16.13 -6.74
C GLU A 162 22.34 -16.79 -7.92
N ASN A 163 21.15 -17.35 -7.67
CA ASN A 163 20.32 -17.93 -8.72
C ASN A 163 19.58 -16.84 -9.48
N THR A 164 20.33 -16.03 -10.24
CA THR A 164 19.82 -14.88 -10.99
C THR A 164 20.06 -15.06 -12.49
N GLU A 165 19.13 -14.59 -13.30
CA GLU A 165 19.37 -14.41 -14.73
C GLU A 165 20.37 -13.26 -14.92
N GLY A 166 21.14 -13.27 -16.02
CA GLY A 166 22.00 -12.16 -16.42
C GLY A 166 21.22 -10.85 -16.50
N MET A 167 21.91 -9.73 -16.69
CA MET A 167 21.30 -8.41 -16.83
C MET A 167 21.33 -7.99 -18.29
N SER A 168 20.19 -7.59 -18.86
CA SER A 168 20.13 -7.04 -20.22
C SER A 168 20.78 -5.65 -20.27
N PHE A 169 21.18 -5.21 -21.48
CA PHE A 169 21.67 -3.84 -21.65
C PHE A 169 20.60 -2.80 -21.25
N THR A 170 19.33 -3.10 -21.47
CA THR A 170 18.21 -2.28 -21.09
C THR A 170 18.16 -2.07 -19.58
N GLU A 171 18.18 -3.14 -18.80
CA GLU A 171 18.25 -3.07 -17.33
C GLU A 171 19.51 -2.36 -16.83
N PHE A 172 20.68 -2.65 -17.45
CA PHE A 172 21.95 -2.04 -17.07
C PHE A 172 21.94 -0.52 -17.27
N SER A 173 21.28 -0.05 -18.34
CA SER A 173 21.19 1.38 -18.65
C SER A 173 20.23 2.14 -17.74
N TYR A 174 19.33 1.48 -17.02
CA TYR A 174 18.33 2.13 -16.15
C TYR A 174 18.95 3.15 -15.19
N GLN A 175 20.06 2.79 -14.54
CA GLN A 175 20.76 3.70 -13.62
C GLN A 175 21.22 5.02 -14.26
N LEU A 176 21.51 5.01 -15.58
CA LEU A 176 21.85 6.24 -16.31
C LEU A 176 20.61 7.09 -16.59
N LEU A 177 19.48 6.46 -16.90
CA LEU A 177 18.21 7.15 -17.14
C LEU A 177 17.76 7.87 -15.88
N GLN A 178 17.70 7.18 -14.75
CA GLN A 178 17.36 7.78 -13.47
C GLN A 178 18.38 8.83 -13.02
N GLY A 179 19.68 8.60 -13.29
CA GLY A 179 20.72 9.60 -13.04
C GLY A 179 20.54 10.86 -13.89
N PHE A 180 20.07 10.72 -15.13
CA PHE A 180 19.76 11.86 -15.99
C PHE A 180 18.51 12.61 -15.53
N ASP A 181 17.48 11.92 -15.02
CA ASP A 181 16.35 12.59 -14.40
C ASP A 181 16.78 13.55 -13.29
N PHE A 182 17.70 13.09 -12.42
CA PHE A 182 18.21 13.94 -11.36
C PHE A 182 18.99 15.14 -11.90
N LEU A 183 19.87 14.93 -12.90
CA LEU A 183 20.59 16.02 -13.56
C LEU A 183 19.63 17.04 -14.19
N HIS A 184 18.60 16.57 -14.91
CA HIS A 184 17.60 17.42 -15.55
C HIS A 184 16.84 18.26 -14.51
N LEU A 185 16.32 17.62 -13.47
CA LEU A 185 15.61 18.32 -12.39
C LEU A 185 16.54 19.28 -11.62
N TYR A 186 17.81 18.95 -11.46
CA TYR A 186 18.81 19.84 -10.87
C TYR A 186 18.97 21.11 -11.70
N GLN A 187 19.12 20.99 -13.02
CA GLN A 187 19.34 22.10 -13.92
C GLN A 187 18.11 22.95 -14.16
N GLU A 188 16.95 22.32 -14.36
CA GLU A 188 15.72 23.02 -14.79
C GLU A 188 14.81 23.43 -13.61
N LYS A 189 14.89 22.73 -12.48
CA LYS A 189 13.99 22.91 -11.34
C LYS A 189 14.71 23.23 -10.03
N GLY A 190 16.04 23.25 -10.01
CA GLY A 190 16.82 23.48 -8.80
C GLY A 190 16.69 22.37 -7.76
N VAL A 191 16.34 21.17 -8.17
CA VAL A 191 16.23 20.01 -7.28
C VAL A 191 17.62 19.56 -6.84
N THR A 192 17.89 19.61 -5.54
CA THR A 192 19.21 19.28 -4.98
C THR A 192 19.24 18.00 -4.16
N LEU A 193 18.09 17.38 -3.90
CA LEU A 193 17.98 16.14 -3.14
C LEU A 193 17.11 15.12 -3.89
N GLN A 194 17.60 13.89 -4.03
CA GLN A 194 16.79 12.74 -4.42
C GLN A 194 16.58 11.84 -3.21
N MET A 195 15.34 11.35 -3.06
CA MET A 195 14.95 10.43 -2.00
C MET A 195 14.36 9.14 -2.58
N GLY A 196 14.46 8.03 -1.85
CA GLY A 196 13.91 6.74 -2.26
C GLY A 196 14.08 5.65 -1.22
N GLY A 197 13.75 4.41 -1.57
CA GLY A 197 14.07 3.24 -0.75
C GLY A 197 15.58 2.92 -0.78
N SER A 198 16.07 2.14 0.18
CA SER A 198 17.50 1.78 0.25
C SER A 198 18.00 0.99 -0.97
N ASP A 199 17.12 0.30 -1.67
CA ASP A 199 17.41 -0.36 -2.95
C ASP A 199 17.75 0.63 -4.08
N GLN A 200 17.33 1.90 -3.93
CA GLN A 200 17.56 2.96 -4.90
C GLN A 200 18.91 3.69 -4.72
N TRP A 201 19.67 3.43 -3.65
CA TRP A 201 20.90 4.14 -3.35
C TRP A 201 21.89 4.19 -4.53
N GLY A 202 22.04 3.06 -5.22
CA GLY A 202 22.91 2.95 -6.40
C GLY A 202 22.49 3.88 -7.55
N ASN A 203 21.21 3.92 -7.87
CA ASN A 203 20.66 4.77 -8.92
C ASN A 203 20.74 6.26 -8.53
N ILE A 204 20.36 6.59 -7.28
CA ILE A 204 20.39 7.97 -6.76
C ILE A 204 21.81 8.53 -6.80
N THR A 205 22.80 7.77 -6.32
CA THR A 205 24.20 8.20 -6.31
C THR A 205 24.81 8.28 -7.72
N THR A 206 24.26 7.58 -8.71
CA THR A 206 24.62 7.79 -10.12
C THR A 206 24.20 9.19 -10.57
N GLY A 207 23.04 9.66 -10.15
CA GLY A 207 22.59 11.03 -10.42
C GLY A 207 23.46 12.10 -9.76
N THR A 208 23.82 11.94 -8.48
CA THR A 208 24.72 12.89 -7.81
C THR A 208 26.08 12.95 -8.47
N GLU A 209 26.64 11.81 -8.92
CA GLU A 209 27.90 11.75 -9.65
C GLU A 209 27.80 12.39 -11.03
N LEU A 210 26.70 12.20 -11.74
CA LEU A 210 26.45 12.83 -13.03
C LEU A 210 26.36 14.35 -12.91
N ILE A 211 25.68 14.87 -11.89
CA ILE A 211 25.59 16.30 -11.57
C ILE A 211 27.00 16.85 -11.29
N ARG A 212 27.78 16.15 -10.48
CA ARG A 212 29.17 16.54 -10.17
C ARG A 212 30.03 16.63 -11.43
N ARG A 213 29.98 15.64 -12.30
CA ARG A 213 30.86 15.56 -13.50
C ARG A 213 30.41 16.47 -14.62
N LYS A 214 29.10 16.58 -14.87
CA LYS A 214 28.58 17.31 -16.03
C LYS A 214 28.23 18.77 -15.70
N ALA A 215 27.72 19.04 -14.52
CA ALA A 215 27.26 20.36 -14.10
C ALA A 215 28.21 21.03 -13.08
N SER A 216 29.28 20.37 -12.65
CA SER A 216 30.15 20.83 -11.55
C SER A 216 29.37 21.25 -10.29
N GLY A 217 28.23 20.63 -10.10
CA GLY A 217 27.29 20.92 -9.02
C GLY A 217 27.40 19.95 -7.84
N LYS A 218 26.68 20.25 -6.77
CA LYS A 218 26.56 19.40 -5.60
C LYS A 218 25.08 19.04 -5.38
N ALA A 219 24.81 17.77 -5.28
CA ALA A 219 23.48 17.25 -4.99
C ALA A 219 23.58 16.12 -3.96
N TYR A 220 22.46 15.80 -3.34
CA TYR A 220 22.38 14.96 -2.15
C TYR A 220 21.45 13.77 -2.36
N ALA A 221 21.69 12.72 -1.58
CA ALA A 221 20.90 11.50 -1.57
C ALA A 221 20.46 11.16 -0.15
N LEU A 222 19.22 10.70 0.00
CA LEU A 222 18.68 10.17 1.24
C LEU A 222 17.81 8.97 0.91
N THR A 223 18.03 7.84 1.62
CA THR A 223 17.18 6.66 1.47
C THR A 223 16.53 6.26 2.79
N CYS A 224 15.34 5.67 2.67
CA CYS A 224 14.64 5.05 3.79
C CYS A 224 14.85 3.52 3.76
N PRO A 225 14.75 2.84 4.93
CA PRO A 225 14.76 1.39 4.99
C PRO A 225 13.64 0.78 4.15
N LEU A 226 13.91 -0.36 3.54
CA LEU A 226 12.83 -1.19 2.98
C LEU A 226 11.95 -1.70 4.11
N ILE A 227 10.66 -1.45 4.00
CA ILE A 227 9.72 -1.87 5.03
C ILE A 227 9.39 -3.35 4.86
N THR A 228 9.62 -4.11 5.92
CA THR A 228 9.20 -5.50 6.08
C THR A 228 8.29 -5.61 7.29
N LYS A 229 7.46 -6.64 7.35
CA LYS A 229 6.73 -6.97 8.57
C LYS A 229 7.69 -7.54 9.62
N ALA A 230 7.30 -7.52 10.89
CA ALA A 230 8.12 -8.06 11.99
C ALA A 230 8.42 -9.55 11.85
N ASP A 231 7.57 -10.30 11.14
CA ASP A 231 7.78 -11.71 10.79
C ASP A 231 8.72 -11.94 9.60
N GLY A 232 9.30 -10.87 9.03
CA GLY A 232 10.19 -10.91 7.86
C GLY A 232 9.49 -10.99 6.51
N THR A 233 8.16 -11.09 6.48
CA THR A 233 7.41 -11.10 5.21
C THR A 233 7.34 -9.72 4.57
N LYS A 234 7.00 -9.69 3.28
CA LYS A 234 6.94 -8.43 2.52
C LYS A 234 5.80 -7.56 3.01
N PHE A 235 6.12 -6.29 3.33
CA PHE A 235 5.13 -5.25 3.59
C PHE A 235 4.27 -4.98 2.35
N GLY A 236 2.99 -4.66 2.56
CA GLY A 236 2.10 -4.27 1.48
C GLY A 236 1.42 -5.42 0.74
N LYS A 237 1.64 -6.65 1.19
CA LYS A 237 0.95 -7.82 0.65
C LYS A 237 0.00 -8.42 1.69
N SER A 238 -1.17 -8.81 1.23
CA SER A 238 -2.14 -9.67 1.91
C SER A 238 -2.22 -11.02 1.18
N GLU A 239 -3.06 -11.93 1.63
CA GLU A 239 -3.35 -13.19 0.93
C GLU A 239 -3.90 -12.94 -0.50
N GLY A 240 -4.61 -11.83 -0.71
CA GLY A 240 -5.12 -11.39 -2.02
C GLY A 240 -4.13 -10.60 -2.89
N GLY A 241 -2.85 -10.49 -2.52
CA GLY A 241 -1.84 -9.74 -3.26
C GLY A 241 -1.54 -8.36 -2.67
N ASN A 242 -1.28 -7.37 -3.52
CA ASN A 242 -0.97 -6.00 -3.06
C ASN A 242 -2.21 -5.33 -2.44
N VAL A 243 -1.98 -4.57 -1.37
CA VAL A 243 -2.99 -3.67 -0.79
C VAL A 243 -2.93 -2.33 -1.52
N TRP A 244 -3.94 -2.07 -2.34
CA TRP A 244 -4.01 -0.91 -3.23
C TRP A 244 -4.67 0.29 -2.56
N LEU A 245 -4.35 1.49 -3.04
CA LEU A 245 -5.03 2.72 -2.62
C LEU A 245 -6.33 2.97 -3.39
N ASP A 246 -6.52 2.28 -4.51
CA ASP A 246 -7.75 2.33 -5.29
C ASP A 246 -8.84 1.48 -4.61
N PRO A 247 -10.00 2.06 -4.29
CA PRO A 247 -11.11 1.35 -3.64
C PRO A 247 -11.70 0.21 -4.48
N GLU A 248 -11.55 0.25 -5.82
CA GLU A 248 -12.00 -0.83 -6.70
C GLU A 248 -11.08 -2.05 -6.65
N LYS A 249 -9.78 -1.86 -6.33
CA LYS A 249 -8.79 -2.94 -6.22
C LYS A 249 -8.67 -3.50 -4.79
N THR A 250 -8.73 -2.63 -3.80
CA THR A 250 -8.79 -2.99 -2.38
C THR A 250 -9.83 -2.11 -1.74
N SER A 251 -10.95 -2.69 -1.31
CA SER A 251 -12.02 -1.90 -0.70
C SER A 251 -11.55 -1.15 0.54
N PRO A 252 -12.18 -0.02 0.90
CA PRO A 252 -11.88 0.72 2.13
C PRO A 252 -11.96 -0.16 3.38
N TYR A 253 -12.87 -1.14 3.41
CA TYR A 253 -12.96 -2.11 4.48
C TYR A 253 -11.71 -3.02 4.57
N LYS A 254 -11.29 -3.64 3.46
CA LYS A 254 -10.07 -4.48 3.43
C LYS A 254 -8.82 -3.65 3.71
N PHE A 255 -8.76 -2.41 3.23
CA PHE A 255 -7.69 -1.48 3.54
C PHE A 255 -7.62 -1.18 5.06
N TYR A 256 -8.76 -0.86 5.69
CA TYR A 256 -8.87 -0.67 7.14
C TYR A 256 -8.46 -1.93 7.90
N GLN A 257 -8.95 -3.12 7.48
CA GLN A 257 -8.60 -4.40 8.10
C GLN A 257 -7.11 -4.72 8.04
N TYR A 258 -6.43 -4.35 6.96
CA TYR A 258 -4.99 -4.53 6.86
C TYR A 258 -4.25 -3.82 8.00
N TRP A 259 -4.60 -2.56 8.27
CA TRP A 259 -3.93 -1.75 9.28
C TRP A 259 -4.32 -2.16 10.71
N ILE A 260 -5.58 -2.42 10.95
CA ILE A 260 -6.03 -2.82 12.27
C ILE A 260 -5.50 -4.21 12.69
N ASN A 261 -5.16 -5.06 11.73
CA ASN A 261 -4.63 -6.40 11.98
C ASN A 261 -3.09 -6.47 12.03
N THR A 262 -2.38 -5.34 11.99
CA THR A 262 -0.92 -5.33 12.16
C THR A 262 -0.51 -5.80 13.55
N SER A 263 0.69 -6.40 13.66
CA SER A 263 1.28 -6.78 14.95
C SER A 263 1.56 -5.55 15.80
N ASP A 264 1.68 -5.72 17.12
CA ASP A 264 2.02 -4.62 18.02
C ASP A 264 3.39 -4.01 17.67
N THR A 265 4.36 -4.85 17.32
CA THR A 265 5.69 -4.41 16.88
C THR A 265 5.62 -3.57 15.60
N ASP A 266 4.83 -4.00 14.63
CA ASP A 266 4.66 -3.27 13.37
C ASP A 266 3.88 -1.98 13.57
N ALA A 267 2.83 -2.00 14.39
CA ALA A 267 2.03 -0.81 14.67
C ALA A 267 2.86 0.33 15.27
N GLN A 268 3.79 0.01 16.20
CA GLN A 268 4.72 0.99 16.78
C GLN A 268 5.66 1.62 15.75
N ARG A 269 6.05 0.88 14.72
CA ARG A 269 6.88 1.38 13.61
C ARG A 269 6.04 2.16 12.61
N TYR A 270 4.92 1.57 12.19
CA TYR A 270 4.11 2.10 11.10
C TYR A 270 3.41 3.40 11.46
N ILE A 271 2.99 3.59 12.72
CA ILE A 271 2.38 4.84 13.15
C ILE A 271 3.34 6.04 12.99
N LYS A 272 4.64 5.82 13.18
CA LYS A 272 5.68 6.83 12.95
C LYS A 272 5.86 7.13 11.45
N ILE A 273 5.85 6.10 10.61
CA ILE A 273 6.19 6.21 9.18
C ILE A 273 5.01 6.75 8.38
N PHE A 274 3.80 6.24 8.63
CA PHE A 274 2.65 6.44 7.75
C PHE A 274 1.64 7.49 8.25
N THR A 275 1.85 8.09 9.41
CA THR A 275 0.97 9.16 9.91
C THR A 275 1.68 10.50 9.99
N MET A 276 0.88 11.58 10.06
CA MET A 276 1.38 12.93 10.29
C MET A 276 1.25 13.36 11.74
N LEU A 277 0.95 12.44 12.65
CA LEU A 277 0.79 12.70 14.07
C LEU A 277 2.08 13.28 14.68
N PRO A 278 1.98 14.24 15.61
CA PRO A 278 3.12 14.78 16.34
C PRO A 278 3.83 13.70 17.16
N LYS A 279 5.11 13.93 17.43
CA LYS A 279 5.95 13.04 18.23
C LYS A 279 5.34 12.72 19.59
N GLU A 280 4.93 13.75 20.30
CA GLU A 280 4.38 13.68 21.65
C GLU A 280 3.08 12.84 21.70
N GLU A 281 2.24 12.96 20.66
CA GLU A 281 1.01 12.18 20.56
C GLU A 281 1.32 10.69 20.32
N ILE A 282 2.26 10.38 19.39
CA ILE A 282 2.68 9.01 19.14
C ILE A 282 3.32 8.37 20.37
N GLU A 283 4.15 9.12 21.11
CA GLU A 283 4.77 8.63 22.35
C GLU A 283 3.73 8.33 23.42
N THR A 284 2.71 9.20 23.58
CA THR A 284 1.58 8.98 24.50
C THR A 284 0.79 7.74 24.14
N LEU A 285 0.35 7.63 22.86
CA LEU A 285 -0.39 6.46 22.37
C LEU A 285 0.41 5.16 22.52
N THR A 286 1.73 5.23 22.31
CA THR A 286 2.61 4.06 22.46
C THR A 286 2.70 3.64 23.94
N ALA A 287 2.82 4.59 24.86
CA ALA A 287 2.86 4.29 26.31
C ALA A 287 1.53 3.67 26.78
N GLU A 288 0.39 4.19 26.35
CA GLU A 288 -0.93 3.63 26.66
C GLU A 288 -1.10 2.22 26.09
N HIS A 289 -0.69 2.04 24.82
CA HIS A 289 -0.77 0.73 24.14
C HIS A 289 0.04 -0.34 24.88
N LEU A 290 1.24 -0.01 25.35
CA LEU A 290 2.10 -0.96 26.10
C LEU A 290 1.49 -1.42 27.43
N GLN A 291 0.65 -0.58 28.05
CA GLN A 291 -0.07 -0.95 29.28
C GLN A 291 -1.30 -1.84 29.00
N THR A 292 -1.94 -1.62 27.86
CA THR A 292 -3.20 -2.32 27.48
C THR A 292 -3.18 -2.81 26.04
N PRO A 293 -2.26 -3.72 25.64
CA PRO A 293 -2.11 -4.12 24.22
C PRO A 293 -3.37 -4.71 23.61
N HIS A 294 -4.20 -5.38 24.42
CA HIS A 294 -5.45 -6.00 23.98
C HIS A 294 -6.49 -4.98 23.47
N LEU A 295 -6.38 -3.70 23.83
CA LEU A 295 -7.22 -2.62 23.31
C LEU A 295 -6.81 -2.15 21.91
N ARG A 296 -5.62 -2.57 21.41
CA ARG A 296 -5.12 -2.29 20.06
C ARG A 296 -5.12 -0.79 19.71
N ILE A 297 -4.75 0.05 20.67
CA ILE A 297 -4.83 1.53 20.55
C ILE A 297 -4.05 2.03 19.33
N LEU A 298 -2.79 1.55 19.14
CA LEU A 298 -1.97 1.96 18.01
C LEU A 298 -2.53 1.52 16.67
N GLN A 299 -3.04 0.27 16.59
CA GLN A 299 -3.64 -0.26 15.36
C GLN A 299 -4.91 0.50 15.00
N ASN A 300 -5.76 0.79 15.99
CA ASN A 300 -6.97 1.58 15.77
C ASN A 300 -6.63 2.97 15.23
N LYS A 301 -5.67 3.68 15.87
CA LYS A 301 -5.27 5.00 15.41
C LYS A 301 -4.61 4.97 14.03
N LEU A 302 -3.76 4.00 13.77
CA LEU A 302 -3.12 3.81 12.47
C LEU A 302 -4.14 3.55 11.35
N ALA A 303 -5.11 2.67 11.60
CA ALA A 303 -6.17 2.36 10.65
C ALA A 303 -7.10 3.56 10.41
N GLU A 304 -7.43 4.32 11.46
CA GLU A 304 -8.17 5.58 11.36
C GLU A 304 -7.45 6.57 10.46
N GLU A 305 -6.23 6.98 10.83
CA GLU A 305 -5.44 8.00 10.13
C GLU A 305 -5.28 7.68 8.64
N LEU A 306 -4.95 6.42 8.31
CA LEU A 306 -4.70 6.05 6.93
C LEU A 306 -5.98 5.86 6.13
N THR A 307 -7.03 5.32 6.72
CA THR A 307 -8.31 5.19 6.00
C THR A 307 -8.95 6.55 5.76
N LEU A 308 -8.91 7.46 6.73
CA LEU A 308 -9.34 8.85 6.56
C LEU A 308 -8.56 9.55 5.43
N LEU A 309 -7.24 9.39 5.42
CA LEU A 309 -6.37 10.02 4.42
C LEU A 309 -6.63 9.52 3.00
N VAL A 310 -6.77 8.20 2.84
CA VAL A 310 -6.86 7.56 1.52
C VAL A 310 -8.28 7.51 1.00
N HIS A 311 -9.26 7.19 1.84
CA HIS A 311 -10.64 6.93 1.43
C HIS A 311 -11.65 7.95 1.94
N GLY A 312 -11.27 8.78 2.91
CA GLY A 312 -12.14 9.82 3.49
C GLY A 312 -12.98 9.31 4.67
N LYS A 313 -13.67 10.27 5.31
CA LYS A 313 -14.38 10.04 6.57
C LYS A 313 -15.53 9.06 6.44
N GLU A 314 -16.32 9.20 5.39
CA GLU A 314 -17.50 8.35 5.16
C GLU A 314 -17.13 6.86 5.04
N GLU A 315 -16.07 6.56 4.26
CA GLU A 315 -15.61 5.19 4.07
C GLU A 315 -14.91 4.63 5.32
N TRP A 316 -14.23 5.47 6.09
CA TRP A 316 -13.70 5.07 7.40
C TRP A 316 -14.83 4.70 8.38
N GLU A 317 -15.87 5.53 8.51
CA GLU A 317 -17.01 5.25 9.39
C GLU A 317 -17.71 3.95 8.99
N LYS A 318 -17.92 3.70 7.70
CA LYS A 318 -18.45 2.43 7.18
C LYS A 318 -17.55 1.25 7.53
N ALA A 319 -16.21 1.39 7.35
CA ALA A 319 -15.28 0.33 7.65
C ALA A 319 -15.25 -0.04 9.14
N VAL A 320 -15.30 0.94 10.03
CA VAL A 320 -15.39 0.74 11.49
C VAL A 320 -16.69 0.01 11.86
N GLN A 321 -17.83 0.49 11.34
CA GLN A 321 -19.13 -0.15 11.59
C GLN A 321 -19.14 -1.60 11.10
N THR A 322 -18.63 -1.83 9.89
CA THR A 322 -18.54 -3.16 9.27
C THR A 322 -17.63 -4.09 10.07
N SER A 323 -16.49 -3.61 10.56
CA SER A 323 -15.59 -4.38 11.42
C SER A 323 -16.28 -4.84 12.72
N GLY A 324 -17.14 -4.01 13.28
CA GLY A 324 -17.95 -4.35 14.45
C GLY A 324 -18.93 -5.53 14.23
N ILE A 325 -19.29 -5.82 12.97
CA ILE A 325 -20.27 -6.87 12.65
C ILE A 325 -19.70 -8.27 12.92
N LEU A 326 -18.44 -8.51 12.62
CA LEU A 326 -17.79 -9.81 12.89
C LEU A 326 -17.44 -10.01 14.36
N PHE A 327 -16.94 -8.97 15.01
CA PHE A 327 -16.31 -9.07 16.32
C PHE A 327 -17.15 -8.53 17.48
N GLY A 328 -18.29 -7.89 17.18
CA GLY A 328 -19.18 -7.24 18.15
C GLY A 328 -20.54 -7.91 18.33
N ASN A 329 -21.41 -7.24 19.08
CA ASN A 329 -22.81 -7.62 19.28
C ASN A 329 -23.70 -7.07 18.14
N SER A 330 -23.29 -7.25 16.88
CA SER A 330 -24.07 -6.79 15.72
C SER A 330 -25.40 -7.51 15.62
N THR A 331 -26.41 -6.79 15.16
CA THR A 331 -27.77 -7.24 14.96
C THR A 331 -28.02 -7.71 13.52
N SER A 332 -29.14 -8.35 13.27
CA SER A 332 -29.63 -8.68 11.93
C SER A 332 -29.79 -7.42 11.06
N GLU A 333 -30.20 -6.30 11.66
CA GLU A 333 -30.33 -5.01 10.96
C GLU A 333 -29.01 -4.45 10.47
N ASP A 334 -27.92 -4.69 11.19
CA ASP A 334 -26.59 -4.25 10.74
C ASP A 334 -26.11 -5.05 9.52
N LEU A 335 -26.44 -6.35 9.46
CA LEU A 335 -26.15 -7.18 8.28
C LEU A 335 -26.93 -6.72 7.03
N LYS A 336 -28.16 -6.27 7.20
CA LYS A 336 -29.02 -5.78 6.09
C LYS A 336 -28.51 -4.47 5.48
N LYS A 337 -27.70 -3.69 6.21
CA LYS A 337 -27.11 -2.43 5.71
C LYS A 337 -25.90 -2.64 4.81
N LEU A 338 -25.28 -3.82 4.86
CA LEU A 338 -24.13 -4.13 4.00
C LEU A 338 -24.59 -4.36 2.57
N ASP A 339 -23.88 -3.80 1.60
CA ASP A 339 -24.04 -4.20 0.21
C ASP A 339 -23.42 -5.59 -0.04
N ALA A 340 -23.76 -6.21 -1.18
CA ALA A 340 -23.34 -7.58 -1.48
C ALA A 340 -21.81 -7.76 -1.56
N LYS A 341 -21.08 -6.76 -2.04
CA LYS A 341 -19.62 -6.78 -2.14
C LYS A 341 -18.98 -6.74 -0.75
N THR A 342 -19.39 -5.77 0.05
CA THR A 342 -18.92 -5.62 1.44
C THR A 342 -19.30 -6.85 2.28
N PHE A 343 -20.50 -7.40 2.10
CA PHE A 343 -20.92 -8.60 2.79
C PHE A 343 -19.99 -9.80 2.51
N LEU A 344 -19.65 -10.05 1.24
CA LEU A 344 -18.71 -11.11 0.87
C LEU A 344 -17.30 -10.86 1.40
N GLU A 345 -16.84 -9.61 1.44
CA GLU A 345 -15.54 -9.26 2.00
C GLU A 345 -15.46 -9.47 3.52
N VAL A 346 -16.53 -9.16 4.24
CA VAL A 346 -16.66 -9.39 5.70
C VAL A 346 -16.56 -10.88 6.02
N PHE A 347 -17.19 -11.71 5.21
CA PHE A 347 -17.23 -13.15 5.39
C PHE A 347 -16.25 -13.92 4.50
N ASP A 348 -15.21 -13.24 3.99
CA ASP A 348 -14.13 -13.85 3.23
C ASP A 348 -13.42 -14.93 4.06
N GLY A 349 -13.20 -16.11 3.46
CA GLY A 349 -12.62 -17.28 4.17
C GLY A 349 -13.61 -18.05 5.08
N VAL A 350 -14.85 -17.59 5.25
CA VAL A 350 -15.88 -18.36 5.96
C VAL A 350 -16.34 -19.52 5.07
N PRO A 351 -16.45 -20.76 5.60
CA PRO A 351 -17.00 -21.88 4.84
C PRO A 351 -18.35 -21.56 4.25
N GLN A 352 -18.59 -21.99 3.00
CA GLN A 352 -19.80 -21.64 2.25
C GLN A 352 -20.34 -22.81 1.44
N ALA A 353 -21.64 -22.77 1.17
CA ALA A 353 -22.31 -23.68 0.24
C ALA A 353 -23.35 -22.94 -0.61
N GLU A 354 -23.61 -23.47 -1.78
CA GLU A 354 -24.64 -22.97 -2.70
C GLU A 354 -25.90 -23.80 -2.55
N ILE A 355 -27.06 -23.13 -2.53
CA ILE A 355 -28.40 -23.78 -2.58
C ILE A 355 -29.24 -23.12 -3.68
N ALA A 356 -30.24 -23.86 -4.18
CA ALA A 356 -31.18 -23.31 -5.15
C ALA A 356 -32.23 -22.42 -4.45
N LEU A 357 -32.67 -21.35 -5.13
CA LEU A 357 -33.76 -20.50 -4.63
C LEU A 357 -35.05 -21.30 -4.38
N ASP A 358 -35.31 -22.34 -5.18
CA ASP A 358 -36.47 -23.19 -5.03
C ASP A 358 -36.50 -23.98 -3.70
N ASP A 359 -35.34 -24.27 -3.11
CA ASP A 359 -35.24 -24.88 -1.78
C ASP A 359 -35.87 -23.95 -0.71
N LEU A 360 -35.75 -22.63 -0.86
CA LEU A 360 -36.28 -21.65 0.08
C LEU A 360 -37.78 -21.35 -0.12
N LYS A 361 -38.28 -21.41 -1.36
CA LYS A 361 -39.67 -21.14 -1.68
C LYS A 361 -40.63 -22.11 -0.96
N ASN A 362 -40.21 -23.35 -0.77
CA ASN A 362 -40.96 -24.38 -0.10
C ASN A 362 -40.68 -24.47 1.42
N GLY A 363 -39.83 -23.60 1.94
CA GLY A 363 -39.39 -23.66 3.31
C GLY A 363 -38.35 -24.78 3.56
N LEU A 364 -37.08 -24.47 3.60
CA LEU A 364 -36.00 -25.43 3.86
C LEU A 364 -35.93 -25.71 5.39
N ASP A 365 -36.20 -26.95 5.78
CA ASP A 365 -36.03 -27.37 7.18
C ASP A 365 -34.61 -27.07 7.69
N MET A 366 -34.55 -26.52 8.92
CA MET A 366 -33.28 -26.06 9.48
C MET A 366 -32.27 -27.21 9.71
N ILE A 367 -32.75 -28.42 10.07
CA ILE A 367 -31.87 -29.58 10.24
C ILE A 367 -31.25 -29.96 8.89
N ALA A 368 -32.07 -29.99 7.83
CA ALA A 368 -31.55 -30.27 6.48
C ALA A 368 -30.61 -29.17 5.99
N ALA A 369 -30.92 -27.91 6.30
CA ALA A 369 -30.02 -26.78 5.96
C ALA A 369 -28.65 -26.90 6.64
N LEU A 370 -28.63 -27.21 7.94
CA LEU A 370 -27.38 -27.31 8.72
C LEU A 370 -26.54 -28.53 8.35
N SER A 371 -27.14 -29.62 7.87
CA SER A 371 -26.44 -30.89 7.62
C SER A 371 -26.39 -31.25 6.14
N ALA A 372 -27.48 -31.77 5.57
CA ALA A 372 -27.49 -32.37 4.24
C ALA A 372 -27.19 -31.36 3.11
N LYS A 373 -27.66 -30.09 3.24
CA LYS A 373 -27.53 -29.08 2.20
C LYS A 373 -26.19 -28.32 2.28
N THR A 374 -25.66 -28.09 3.47
CA THR A 374 -24.47 -27.26 3.66
C THR A 374 -23.25 -28.02 4.21
N GLY A 375 -23.47 -29.11 4.93
CA GLY A 375 -22.39 -29.78 5.64
C GLY A 375 -21.82 -28.99 6.81
N PHE A 376 -22.45 -27.87 7.21
CA PHE A 376 -21.99 -27.07 8.34
C PHE A 376 -21.95 -27.84 9.65
N ILE A 377 -22.90 -28.75 9.81
CA ILE A 377 -22.94 -29.71 10.92
C ILE A 377 -22.95 -31.13 10.33
N LYS A 378 -22.15 -32.03 10.91
CA LYS A 378 -21.84 -33.36 10.32
C LYS A 378 -23.04 -34.31 10.26
N SER A 379 -24.09 -34.15 11.12
CA SER A 379 -25.21 -35.07 11.16
C SER A 379 -26.51 -34.39 11.62
N ASN A 380 -27.65 -34.97 11.22
CA ASN A 380 -28.98 -34.53 11.64
C ASN A 380 -29.14 -34.57 13.16
N SER A 381 -28.58 -35.59 13.83
CA SER A 381 -28.65 -35.71 15.30
C SER A 381 -27.89 -34.59 16.00
N GLU A 382 -26.72 -34.21 15.47
CA GLU A 382 -25.96 -33.11 16.02
C GLU A 382 -26.63 -31.74 15.72
N ALA A 383 -27.29 -31.59 14.56
CA ALA A 383 -28.05 -30.40 14.21
C ALA A 383 -29.24 -30.20 15.16
N ARG A 384 -30.00 -31.27 15.44
CA ARG A 384 -31.11 -31.21 16.44
C ARG A 384 -30.62 -30.82 17.82
N ARG A 385 -29.52 -31.43 18.29
CA ARG A 385 -28.92 -31.08 19.57
C ARG A 385 -28.50 -29.59 19.61
N ALA A 386 -27.84 -29.11 18.58
CA ALA A 386 -27.38 -27.72 18.50
C ALA A 386 -28.55 -26.73 18.50
N LEU A 387 -29.67 -27.06 17.84
CA LEU A 387 -30.93 -26.28 17.89
C LEU A 387 -31.55 -26.31 19.28
N GLY A 388 -31.66 -27.50 19.91
CA GLY A 388 -32.18 -27.67 21.27
C GLY A 388 -31.34 -26.93 22.33
N GLU A 389 -30.03 -26.83 22.15
CA GLU A 389 -29.10 -26.05 23.00
C GLU A 389 -29.16 -24.53 22.72
N ASN A 390 -30.04 -24.06 21.83
CA ASN A 390 -30.14 -22.66 21.41
C ASN A 390 -28.78 -22.09 20.94
N SER A 391 -27.93 -22.94 20.29
CA SER A 391 -26.61 -22.56 19.85
C SER A 391 -26.57 -22.08 18.42
N ILE A 392 -27.65 -22.20 17.64
CA ILE A 392 -27.75 -21.81 16.23
C ILE A 392 -28.40 -20.45 16.07
N SER A 393 -27.88 -19.65 15.14
CA SER A 393 -28.51 -18.41 14.70
C SER A 393 -28.53 -18.35 13.16
N VAL A 394 -29.56 -17.70 12.63
CA VAL A 394 -29.72 -17.30 11.24
C VAL A 394 -29.65 -15.78 11.20
N ASN A 395 -28.75 -15.20 10.42
CA ASN A 395 -28.56 -13.76 10.32
C ASN A 395 -28.47 -13.07 11.69
N LYS A 396 -27.74 -13.66 12.65
CA LYS A 396 -27.58 -13.22 14.04
C LYS A 396 -28.79 -13.41 14.94
N GLU A 397 -29.93 -13.85 14.44
CA GLU A 397 -31.12 -14.14 15.24
C GLU A 397 -31.15 -15.62 15.64
N LYS A 398 -31.46 -15.90 16.91
CA LYS A 398 -31.53 -17.28 17.42
C LYS A 398 -32.72 -18.01 16.82
N VAL A 399 -32.46 -19.25 16.40
CA VAL A 399 -33.51 -20.14 15.85
C VAL A 399 -33.56 -21.44 16.62
N THR A 400 -34.75 -22.04 16.64
CA THR A 400 -35.06 -23.30 17.35
C THR A 400 -35.48 -24.40 16.37
N GLU A 401 -35.66 -25.61 16.86
CA GLU A 401 -36.20 -26.72 16.09
C GLU A 401 -37.60 -26.35 15.54
N GLY A 402 -37.83 -26.65 14.25
CA GLY A 402 -39.04 -26.25 13.54
C GLY A 402 -38.92 -24.94 12.76
N TYR A 403 -37.81 -24.20 12.89
CA TYR A 403 -37.55 -23.07 11.99
C TYR A 403 -37.28 -23.58 10.59
N CYS A 404 -37.84 -22.91 9.57
CA CYS A 404 -37.61 -23.16 8.16
C CYS A 404 -37.02 -21.93 7.51
N LEU A 405 -35.88 -22.10 6.85
CA LEU A 405 -35.29 -21.04 6.03
C LEU A 405 -36.21 -20.75 4.85
N SER A 406 -36.37 -19.48 4.55
CA SER A 406 -37.23 -18.99 3.49
C SER A 406 -36.61 -17.78 2.79
N GLU A 407 -37.23 -17.27 1.73
CA GLU A 407 -36.80 -16.04 1.05
C GLU A 407 -36.75 -14.82 1.97
N LYS A 408 -37.46 -14.80 3.10
CA LYS A 408 -37.39 -13.71 4.09
C LYS A 408 -36.07 -13.61 4.82
N ASP A 409 -35.31 -14.70 4.84
CA ASP A 409 -33.99 -14.77 5.48
C ASP A 409 -32.88 -14.28 4.55
N LEU A 410 -33.19 -13.92 3.29
CA LEU A 410 -32.18 -13.46 2.34
C LEU A 410 -31.66 -12.07 2.69
N LEU A 411 -30.38 -11.98 2.85
CA LEU A 411 -29.61 -10.74 2.86
C LEU A 411 -29.16 -10.46 1.42
N ASN A 412 -29.31 -9.21 0.94
CA ASN A 412 -29.01 -8.81 -0.42
C ASN A 412 -29.61 -9.75 -1.49
N GLN A 413 -30.79 -10.31 -1.24
CA GLN A 413 -31.49 -11.26 -2.12
C GLN A 413 -30.67 -12.51 -2.51
N ARG A 414 -29.57 -12.79 -1.80
CA ARG A 414 -28.63 -13.83 -2.21
C ARG A 414 -27.96 -14.60 -1.06
N PHE A 415 -27.88 -14.06 0.15
CA PHE A 415 -27.08 -14.63 1.21
C PHE A 415 -27.89 -14.96 2.45
N ILE A 416 -27.53 -16.06 3.15
CA ILE A 416 -27.99 -16.35 4.50
C ILE A 416 -26.78 -16.69 5.35
N LEU A 417 -26.64 -16.02 6.49
CA LEU A 417 -25.55 -16.26 7.43
C LEU A 417 -26.00 -17.22 8.52
N LEU A 418 -25.39 -18.41 8.56
CA LEU A 418 -25.53 -19.35 9.66
C LEU A 418 -24.44 -19.12 10.70
N GLN A 419 -24.77 -19.30 11.98
CA GLN A 419 -23.81 -19.17 13.06
C GLN A 419 -24.08 -20.24 14.13
N ARG A 420 -22.97 -20.91 14.60
CA ARG A 420 -23.00 -21.82 15.75
C ARG A 420 -22.11 -21.29 16.86
N GLY A 421 -22.72 -20.99 18.02
CA GLY A 421 -22.00 -20.33 19.12
C GLY A 421 -21.56 -18.91 18.76
N LYS A 422 -20.38 -18.45 19.27
CA LYS A 422 -19.93 -17.06 19.09
C LYS A 422 -19.06 -16.84 17.86
N LYS A 423 -18.36 -17.87 17.36
CA LYS A 423 -17.28 -17.68 16.38
C LYS A 423 -17.38 -18.52 15.11
N ASN A 424 -18.26 -19.52 15.07
CA ASN A 424 -18.36 -20.41 13.91
C ASN A 424 -19.44 -19.90 12.97
N TYR A 425 -19.03 -19.35 11.86
CA TYR A 425 -19.89 -18.84 10.80
C TYR A 425 -19.90 -19.78 9.60
N PHE A 426 -20.99 -19.76 8.85
CA PHE A 426 -21.13 -20.44 7.58
C PHE A 426 -22.04 -19.62 6.67
N LEU A 427 -21.65 -19.46 5.41
CA LEU A 427 -22.39 -18.66 4.45
C LEU A 427 -23.14 -19.55 3.45
N ILE A 428 -24.43 -19.35 3.34
CA ILE A 428 -25.25 -19.89 2.26
C ILE A 428 -25.33 -18.85 1.15
N ILE A 429 -25.02 -19.27 -0.07
CA ILE A 429 -25.19 -18.49 -1.30
C ILE A 429 -26.34 -19.08 -2.07
N VAL A 430 -27.37 -18.26 -2.33
CA VAL A 430 -28.56 -18.67 -3.07
C VAL A 430 -28.42 -18.29 -4.53
N LYS A 431 -28.67 -19.29 -5.41
CA LYS A 431 -28.64 -19.14 -6.86
C LYS A 431 -30.01 -19.35 -7.50
#